data_7e76ccb69117b8d30392306b6b1a96ce
#
_entry.id   7e76ccb69117b8d30392306b6b1a96ce
#
_cell.length_a   1.000
_cell.length_b   1.000
_cell.length_c   1.000
_cell.angle_alpha   90.00
_cell.angle_beta   90.00
_cell.angle_gamma   90.00
#
_symmetry.space_group_name_H-M   'P 1'
#
loop_
_entity.id
_entity.type
_entity.pdbx_description
1 polymer ?
#
loop_
_entity_poly.entity_id
_entity_poly.type
_entity_poly.pdbx_seq_one_letter_code
_entity_poly.pdbx_strand_id
1 'polypeptide(L)' 'MNAEDLQRLVTLEMPFGKYKGTLIADLPGAYLTWFARTGFPKGEIGRLLQLMHEIDHNGLKDLLAPLRRR' A
#
# COMPACT_ATOMS: atom_id res chain seq x y z
N MET A 1 -6.15 4.69 11.11
CA MET A 1 -6.24 4.93 9.65
C MET A 1 -7.06 6.18 9.41
N ASN A 2 -6.52 7.12 8.65
CA ASN A 2 -7.24 8.35 8.36
C ASN A 2 -7.33 8.54 6.84
N ALA A 3 -8.14 9.53 6.44
CA ALA A 3 -8.38 9.77 5.01
C ALA A 3 -7.11 10.15 4.26
N GLU A 4 -6.22 10.86 4.93
CA GLU A 4 -4.97 11.27 4.30
C GLU A 4 -4.09 10.08 3.97
N ASP A 5 -4.02 9.11 4.87
CA ASP A 5 -3.25 7.89 4.61
C ASP A 5 -3.84 7.11 3.44
N LEU A 6 -5.17 7.01 3.39
CA LEU A 6 -5.80 6.32 2.27
C LEU A 6 -5.52 7.03 0.96
N GLN A 7 -5.53 8.36 0.97
CA GLN A 7 -5.21 9.13 -0.22
C GLN A 7 -3.79 8.87 -0.68
N ARG A 8 -2.85 8.74 0.26
CA ARG A 8 -1.46 8.45 -0.10
C ARG A 8 -1.30 7.10 -0.76
N LEU A 9 -2.09 6.11 -0.35
CA LEU A 9 -2.00 4.79 -0.97
C LEU A 9 -2.29 4.83 -2.46
N VAL A 10 -3.15 5.74 -2.89
CA VAL A 10 -3.54 5.82 -4.30
C VAL A 10 -2.77 6.89 -5.08
N THR A 11 -1.85 7.60 -4.42
CA THR A 11 -1.07 8.65 -5.09
C THR A 11 0.44 8.44 -4.98
N LEU A 12 0.91 7.71 -3.97
CA LEU A 12 2.34 7.53 -3.74
C LEU A 12 2.83 6.29 -4.45
N GLU A 13 3.95 6.43 -5.17
CA GLU A 13 4.57 5.32 -5.85
C GLU A 13 5.60 4.64 -4.95
N MET A 14 5.78 3.33 -5.16
CA MET A 14 6.80 2.58 -4.47
C MET A 14 8.16 3.17 -4.82
N PRO A 15 8.97 3.56 -3.81
CA PRO A 15 10.21 4.30 -4.09
C PRO A 15 11.41 3.43 -4.40
N PHE A 16 11.30 2.11 -4.24
CA PHE A 16 12.44 1.23 -4.44
C PHE A 16 11.97 -0.18 -4.77
N GLY A 17 12.92 -1.02 -5.13
CA GLY A 17 12.70 -2.46 -5.28
C GLY A 17 12.06 -2.82 -6.60
N LYS A 18 11.54 -4.05 -6.62
CA LYS A 18 11.01 -4.68 -7.83
C LYS A 18 9.84 -3.88 -8.43
N TYR A 19 9.07 -3.25 -7.58
CA TYR A 19 7.86 -2.52 -8.01
C TYR A 19 8.00 -1.01 -7.94
N LYS A 20 9.23 -0.52 -8.02
CA LYS A 20 9.47 0.92 -8.03
C LYS A 20 8.62 1.58 -9.11
N GLY A 21 7.92 2.64 -8.75
CA GLY A 21 7.06 3.36 -9.67
C GLY A 21 5.62 2.91 -9.69
N THR A 22 5.32 1.79 -9.05
CA THR A 22 3.95 1.30 -8.95
C THR A 22 3.28 1.94 -7.73
N LEU A 23 2.04 2.38 -7.89
CA LEU A 23 1.31 2.95 -6.76
C LEU A 23 1.19 1.92 -5.63
N ILE A 24 1.27 2.39 -4.41
CA ILE A 24 1.17 1.50 -3.24
C ILE A 24 -0.12 0.68 -3.32
N ALA A 25 -1.22 1.32 -3.73
CA ALA A 25 -2.51 0.63 -3.82
C ALA A 25 -2.55 -0.45 -4.90
N ASP A 26 -1.60 -0.42 -5.83
CA ASP A 26 -1.56 -1.39 -6.93
C ASP A 26 -0.54 -2.50 -6.72
N LEU A 27 0.13 -2.52 -5.58
CA LEU A 27 1.11 -3.56 -5.32
C LEU A 27 0.43 -4.92 -5.17
N PRO A 28 1.04 -5.99 -5.70
CA PRO A 28 0.45 -7.33 -5.56
C PRO A 28 0.36 -7.76 -4.10
N GLY A 29 -0.70 -8.50 -3.78
CA GLY A 29 -0.88 -9.01 -2.42
C GLY A 29 0.27 -9.88 -1.96
N ALA A 30 0.84 -10.68 -2.87
CA ALA A 30 1.98 -11.54 -2.53
C ALA A 30 3.20 -10.72 -2.10
N TYR A 31 3.42 -9.57 -2.74
CA TYR A 31 4.53 -8.69 -2.39
C TYR A 31 4.31 -8.08 -0.99
N LEU A 32 3.09 -7.65 -0.71
CA LEU A 32 2.75 -7.11 0.60
C LEU A 32 2.89 -8.17 1.69
N THR A 33 2.47 -9.39 1.40
CA THR A 33 2.60 -10.50 2.32
C THR A 33 4.07 -10.82 2.59
N TRP A 34 4.92 -10.70 1.58
CA TRP A 34 6.35 -10.90 1.76
C TRP A 34 6.90 -9.94 2.81
N PHE A 35 6.51 -8.67 2.76
CA PHE A 35 6.92 -7.70 3.78
C PHE A 35 6.38 -8.07 5.16
N ALA A 36 5.14 -8.57 5.21
CA ALA A 36 4.56 -8.96 6.50
C ALA A 36 5.35 -10.08 7.14
N ARG A 37 5.95 -10.95 6.33
CA ARG A 37 6.74 -12.09 6.83
C ARG A 37 8.16 -11.72 7.15
N THR A 38 8.77 -10.83 6.38
CA THR A 38 10.18 -10.49 6.53
C THR A 38 10.42 -9.19 7.28
N GLY A 39 9.38 -8.38 7.44
CA GLY A 39 9.49 -7.09 8.12
C GLY A 39 9.27 -5.93 7.17
N PHE A 40 8.46 -4.97 7.60
CA PHE A 40 8.23 -3.77 6.81
C PHE A 40 9.40 -2.79 6.95
N PRO A 41 9.69 -1.99 5.92
CA PRO A 41 10.70 -0.94 6.04
C PRO A 41 10.33 0.04 7.14
N LYS A 42 11.34 0.75 7.64
CA LYS A 42 11.10 1.79 8.63
C LYS A 42 10.57 3.05 7.96
N GLY A 43 9.94 3.90 8.77
CA GLY A 43 9.49 5.19 8.31
C GLY A 43 8.11 5.16 7.64
N GLU A 44 7.82 6.23 6.95
CA GLU A 44 6.51 6.44 6.36
C GLU A 44 6.14 5.35 5.36
N ILE A 45 7.10 4.96 4.51
CA ILE A 45 6.81 3.95 3.50
C ILE A 45 6.42 2.62 4.15
N GLY A 46 7.10 2.24 5.22
CA GLY A 46 6.78 0.99 5.92
C GLY A 46 5.40 1.04 6.53
N ARG A 47 5.03 2.18 7.11
CA ARG A 47 3.72 2.35 7.70
C ARG A 47 2.61 2.22 6.64
N LEU A 48 2.83 2.82 5.48
CA LEU A 48 1.85 2.75 4.40
C LEU A 48 1.76 1.35 3.81
N LEU A 49 2.89 0.67 3.67
CA LEU A 49 2.88 -0.72 3.18
C LEU A 49 2.12 -1.62 4.13
N GLN A 50 2.31 -1.43 5.44
CA GLN A 50 1.59 -2.22 6.43
C GLN A 50 0.09 -1.96 6.35
N LEU A 51 -0.30 -0.70 6.20
CA LEU A 51 -1.70 -0.35 6.05
C LEU A 51 -2.30 -1.00 4.80
N MET A 52 -1.58 -0.91 3.68
CA MET A 52 -2.06 -1.51 2.44
C MET A 52 -2.18 -3.02 2.56
N HIS A 53 -1.24 -3.66 3.26
CA HIS A 53 -1.33 -5.09 3.49
C HIS A 53 -2.60 -5.44 4.27
N GLU A 54 -2.95 -4.65 5.27
CA GLU A 54 -4.16 -4.90 6.04
C GLU A 54 -5.41 -4.74 5.18
N ILE A 55 -5.43 -3.72 4.33
CA ILE A 55 -6.56 -3.48 3.45
C ILE A 55 -6.72 -4.65 2.47
N ASP A 56 -5.62 -5.08 1.88
CA ASP A 56 -5.65 -6.18 0.92
C ASP A 56 -6.04 -7.50 1.59
N HIS A 57 -5.44 -7.77 2.75
CA HIS A 57 -5.67 -9.02 3.47
C HIS A 57 -7.13 -9.16 3.91
N ASN A 58 -7.77 -8.06 4.25
CA ASN A 58 -9.15 -8.07 4.73
C ASN A 58 -10.17 -7.87 3.60
N GLY A 59 -9.73 -7.85 2.36
CA GLY A 59 -10.63 -7.70 1.23
C GLY A 59 -11.27 -6.33 1.13
N LEU A 60 -10.59 -5.29 1.58
CA LEU A 60 -11.15 -3.96 1.66
C LEU A 60 -10.64 -3.02 0.57
N LYS A 61 -10.07 -3.56 -0.51
CA LYS A 61 -9.50 -2.71 -1.56
C LYS A 61 -10.54 -1.79 -2.21
N ASP A 62 -11.80 -2.16 -2.16
CA ASP A 62 -12.86 -1.33 -2.70
C ASP A 62 -12.98 0.02 -1.99
N LEU A 63 -12.47 0.12 -0.77
CA LEU A 63 -12.45 1.41 -0.06
C LEU A 63 -11.62 2.44 -0.81
N LEU A 64 -10.67 2.00 -1.62
CA LEU A 64 -9.77 2.90 -2.33
C LEU A 64 -10.33 3.37 -3.65
N ALA A 65 -11.33 2.69 -4.19
CA ALA A 65 -11.86 3.02 -5.51
C ALA A 65 -12.32 4.49 -5.62
N PRO A 66 -13.10 5.02 -4.66
CA PRO A 66 -13.54 6.42 -4.76
C PRO A 66 -12.40 7.43 -4.68
N LEU A 67 -11.24 7.02 -4.20
CA LEU A 67 -10.10 7.93 -4.03
C LEU A 67 -9.18 7.95 -5.24
N ARG A 68 -9.33 6.98 -6.13
CA ARG A 68 -8.44 6.91 -7.30
C ARG A 68 -8.79 8.02 -8.28
N ARG A 69 -7.76 8.62 -8.85
CA ARG A 69 -7.95 9.65 -9.86
C ARG A 69 -8.29 9.02 -11.19
N ARG A 70 -9.07 9.75 -11.97
CA ARG A 70 -9.54 9.27 -13.27
C ARG A 70 -8.60 9.68 -14.36
#